data_1a174cf23eaf074f900cfb2f7b83083b
#
_entry.id   1a174cf23eaf074f900cfb2f7b83083b
#
_cell.length_a   1.000
_cell.length_b   1.000
_cell.length_c   1.000
_cell.angle_alpha   90.00
_cell.angle_beta   90.00
_cell.angle_gamma   90.00
#
_symmetry.space_group_name_H-M   'P 1'
#
loop_
_entity.id
_entity.type
_entity.pdbx_description
1 polymer ?
#
loop_
_entity_poly.entity_id
_entity_poly.type
_entity_poly.pdbx_seq_one_letter_code
_entity_poly.pdbx_strand_id
1 'polypeptide(L)'
;MSTSSLRQDARVIAMVGTSHGVSHFYHLILAGLFPWLKEAFALTYSELGLLMTVFFVVSGVGQALSGFVVDRVGARRVLFTGQALLGVGALVLASAPSYAVLVIGSFVAGCGNAVFHPAGYTLLNHGVSKDRLAYAFSVHGISGNIGWATAPIFLAGVATLSSWRVALLSASAIPFLMLLVLFLNRAVLPNEATVAKPGAEGGSAFGFLRLRAVWMCFGFFFLTSVALGGIQAFSSTSLVALYGITFATAATAYTTFMLSSAGGMIAGGFLAARAHNHDRTITVAFLFAAALALVLSASVVPGPLVVLVMGAIGFATGVAGPSRDLLIRAAAPPNATGRVFGVVYSGLDTGMSVGPLLFGMLMDGGHPASVFIGVALFQTLAIATAVGAGNSRRAPLAHKA
;
A
#
# COMPACT_ATOMS: atom_id res chain seq x y z
N MET A 1 21.50 -27.69 -9.41
CA MET A 1 20.87 -26.40 -9.11
C MET A 1 21.92 -25.33 -9.34
N SER A 2 21.78 -24.48 -10.35
CA SER A 2 22.71 -23.39 -10.65
C SER A 2 22.66 -22.37 -9.51
N THR A 3 23.76 -22.14 -8.82
CA THR A 3 23.88 -21.05 -7.86
C THR A 3 23.90 -19.75 -8.65
N SER A 4 22.77 -19.03 -8.65
CA SER A 4 22.76 -17.71 -9.27
C SER A 4 23.81 -16.82 -8.62
N SER A 5 24.52 -16.04 -9.43
CA SER A 5 25.55 -15.15 -8.90
C SER A 5 24.89 -14.03 -8.07
N LEU A 6 25.57 -13.55 -7.02
CA LEU A 6 25.11 -12.39 -6.23
C LEU A 6 24.73 -11.20 -7.13
N ARG A 7 25.47 -10.99 -8.20
CA ARG A 7 25.22 -9.92 -9.18
C ARG A 7 23.91 -10.11 -9.94
N GLN A 8 23.56 -11.35 -10.25
CA GLN A 8 22.29 -11.67 -10.94
C GLN A 8 21.11 -11.45 -9.99
N ASP A 9 21.18 -11.97 -8.76
CA ASP A 9 20.12 -11.77 -7.76
C ASP A 9 19.91 -10.28 -7.49
N ALA A 10 21.00 -9.51 -7.28
CA ALA A 10 20.90 -8.07 -7.06
C ALA A 10 20.22 -7.33 -8.22
N ARG A 11 20.49 -7.74 -9.47
CA ARG A 11 19.81 -7.16 -10.66
C ARG A 11 18.32 -7.46 -10.68
N VAL A 12 17.90 -8.71 -10.42
CA VAL A 12 16.50 -9.08 -10.35
C VAL A 12 15.80 -8.31 -9.23
N ILE A 13 16.38 -8.26 -8.03
CA ILE A 13 15.85 -7.54 -6.86
C ILE A 13 15.69 -6.05 -7.17
N ALA A 14 16.70 -5.42 -7.77
CA ALA A 14 16.65 -4.01 -8.12
C ALA A 14 15.53 -3.71 -9.14
N MET A 15 15.44 -4.49 -10.22
CA MET A 15 14.43 -4.28 -11.26
C MET A 15 13.00 -4.48 -10.74
N VAL A 16 12.76 -5.57 -10.01
CA VAL A 16 11.44 -5.87 -9.45
C VAL A 16 11.09 -4.86 -8.35
N GLY A 17 12.05 -4.54 -7.47
CA GLY A 17 11.86 -3.55 -6.40
C GLY A 17 11.57 -2.16 -6.97
N THR A 18 12.34 -1.66 -7.94
CA THR A 18 12.08 -0.35 -8.56
C THR A 18 10.72 -0.34 -9.25
N SER A 19 10.35 -1.41 -9.98
CA SER A 19 9.04 -1.54 -10.60
C SER A 19 7.91 -1.44 -9.56
N HIS A 20 8.08 -2.07 -8.41
CA HIS A 20 7.13 -2.01 -7.30
C HIS A 20 7.06 -0.60 -6.68
N GLY A 21 8.19 0.07 -6.55
CA GLY A 21 8.22 1.48 -6.12
C GLY A 21 7.45 2.39 -7.06
N VAL A 22 7.55 2.18 -8.38
CA VAL A 22 6.74 2.90 -9.39
C VAL A 22 5.25 2.62 -9.21
N SER A 23 4.85 1.38 -8.96
CA SER A 23 3.45 1.03 -8.68
C SER A 23 2.92 1.80 -7.46
N HIS A 24 3.66 1.83 -6.35
CA HIS A 24 3.26 2.55 -5.15
C HIS A 24 3.27 4.08 -5.33
N PHE A 25 4.15 4.63 -6.14
CA PHE A 25 4.09 6.03 -6.55
C PHE A 25 2.72 6.34 -7.21
N TYR A 26 2.23 5.42 -8.03
CA TYR A 26 0.95 5.56 -8.72
C TYR A 26 -0.27 5.40 -7.82
N HIS A 27 -0.17 4.78 -6.66
CA HIS A 27 -1.24 4.81 -5.66
C HIS A 27 -1.65 6.24 -5.28
N LEU A 28 -0.71 7.19 -5.38
CA LEU A 28 -0.90 8.59 -4.98
C LEU A 28 -0.85 9.57 -6.16
N ILE A 29 -0.91 9.06 -7.40
CA ILE A 29 -0.79 9.90 -8.60
C ILE A 29 -1.85 11.01 -8.66
N LEU A 30 -3.02 10.78 -8.09
CA LEU A 30 -4.08 11.78 -7.99
C LEU A 30 -4.07 12.52 -6.65
N ALA A 31 -3.85 11.83 -5.53
CA ALA A 31 -3.89 12.43 -4.19
C ALA A 31 -2.88 13.58 -4.04
N GLY A 32 -1.68 13.44 -4.62
CA GLY A 32 -0.67 14.50 -4.66
C GLY A 32 -1.09 15.74 -5.45
N LEU A 33 -2.17 15.66 -6.23
CA LEU A 33 -2.68 16.74 -7.09
C LEU A 33 -4.10 17.21 -6.71
N PHE A 34 -4.68 16.72 -5.63
CA PHE A 34 -6.05 17.03 -5.22
C PHE A 34 -6.38 18.52 -5.21
N PRO A 35 -5.55 19.45 -4.67
CA PRO A 35 -5.88 20.87 -4.70
C PRO A 35 -6.10 21.40 -6.12
N TRP A 36 -5.22 21.06 -7.06
CA TRP A 36 -5.31 21.51 -8.45
C TRP A 36 -6.46 20.88 -9.22
N LEU A 37 -6.73 19.58 -8.98
CA LEU A 37 -7.84 18.89 -9.62
C LEU A 37 -9.18 19.39 -9.09
N LYS A 38 -9.28 19.66 -7.77
CA LYS A 38 -10.46 20.23 -7.14
C LYS A 38 -10.83 21.57 -7.78
N GLU A 39 -9.86 22.44 -7.97
CA GLU A 39 -10.05 23.74 -8.59
C GLU A 39 -10.38 23.63 -10.08
N ALA A 40 -9.60 22.84 -10.84
CA ALA A 40 -9.72 22.73 -12.29
C ALA A 40 -11.06 22.15 -12.77
N PHE A 41 -11.67 21.29 -11.97
CA PHE A 41 -12.93 20.59 -12.33
C PHE A 41 -14.07 20.89 -11.37
N ALA A 42 -13.90 21.83 -10.42
CA ALA A 42 -14.88 22.18 -9.37
C ALA A 42 -15.37 20.94 -8.57
N LEU A 43 -14.45 20.02 -8.23
CA LEU A 43 -14.76 18.75 -7.59
C LEU A 43 -15.00 18.89 -6.10
N THR A 44 -15.84 18.03 -5.57
CA THR A 44 -15.95 17.73 -4.15
C THR A 44 -14.80 16.82 -3.69
N TYR A 45 -14.56 16.74 -2.38
CA TYR A 45 -13.58 15.80 -1.84
C TYR A 45 -14.04 14.34 -2.00
N SER A 46 -15.36 14.09 -1.99
CA SER A 46 -15.94 12.79 -2.29
C SER A 46 -15.63 12.32 -3.70
N GLU A 47 -15.73 13.21 -4.70
CA GLU A 47 -15.38 12.90 -6.09
C GLU A 47 -13.87 12.61 -6.24
N LEU A 48 -13.02 13.37 -5.55
CA LEU A 48 -11.58 13.08 -5.50
C LEU A 48 -11.29 11.72 -4.84
N GLY A 49 -11.96 11.42 -3.73
CA GLY A 49 -11.89 10.12 -3.06
C GLY A 49 -12.37 8.98 -3.96
N LEU A 50 -13.44 9.20 -4.74
CA LEU A 50 -13.98 8.22 -5.68
C LEU A 50 -12.97 7.85 -6.78
N LEU A 51 -12.16 8.79 -7.26
CA LEU A 51 -11.09 8.50 -8.23
C LEU A 51 -10.08 7.48 -7.65
N MET A 52 -9.68 7.64 -6.37
CA MET A 52 -8.83 6.66 -5.69
C MET A 52 -9.57 5.33 -5.47
N THR A 53 -10.84 5.39 -5.08
CA THR A 53 -11.67 4.18 -4.93
C THR A 53 -11.72 3.37 -6.22
N VAL A 54 -11.94 4.00 -7.37
CA VAL A 54 -11.91 3.34 -8.69
C VAL A 54 -10.56 2.66 -8.93
N PHE A 55 -9.47 3.38 -8.70
CA PHE A 55 -8.12 2.82 -8.84
C PHE A 55 -7.93 1.57 -7.98
N PHE A 56 -8.26 1.62 -6.67
CA PHE A 56 -8.00 0.51 -5.74
C PHE A 56 -8.98 -0.65 -5.92
N VAL A 57 -10.24 -0.41 -6.27
CA VAL A 57 -11.20 -1.49 -6.60
C VAL A 57 -10.72 -2.25 -7.82
N VAL A 58 -10.37 -1.53 -8.89
CA VAL A 58 -9.87 -2.14 -10.12
C VAL A 58 -8.56 -2.89 -9.89
N SER A 59 -7.65 -2.28 -9.13
CA SER A 59 -6.38 -2.91 -8.75
C SER A 59 -6.61 -4.17 -7.91
N GLY A 60 -7.43 -4.13 -6.88
CA GLY A 60 -7.68 -5.27 -6.00
C GLY A 60 -8.36 -6.45 -6.71
N VAL A 61 -9.40 -6.17 -7.50
CA VAL A 61 -10.07 -7.20 -8.33
C VAL A 61 -9.11 -7.75 -9.38
N GLY A 62 -8.41 -6.87 -10.08
CA GLY A 62 -7.43 -7.25 -11.08
C GLY A 62 -6.27 -8.06 -10.49
N GLN A 63 -5.82 -7.75 -9.27
CA GLN A 63 -4.75 -8.48 -8.58
C GLN A 63 -5.16 -9.93 -8.28
N ALA A 64 -6.41 -10.16 -7.87
CA ALA A 64 -6.93 -11.51 -7.66
C ALA A 64 -6.95 -12.34 -8.96
N LEU A 65 -7.19 -11.69 -10.10
CA LEU A 65 -7.23 -12.32 -11.42
C LEU A 65 -5.84 -12.44 -12.07
N SER A 66 -4.94 -11.53 -11.77
CA SER A 66 -3.65 -11.45 -12.46
C SER A 66 -2.72 -12.64 -12.17
N GLY A 67 -2.91 -13.34 -11.06
CA GLY A 67 -2.21 -14.59 -10.79
C GLY A 67 -2.44 -15.64 -11.89
N PHE A 68 -3.67 -15.81 -12.34
CA PHE A 68 -4.00 -16.70 -13.46
C PHE A 68 -3.40 -16.27 -14.80
N VAL A 69 -3.27 -14.97 -15.00
CA VAL A 69 -2.62 -14.41 -16.20
C VAL A 69 -1.11 -14.64 -16.14
N VAL A 70 -0.49 -14.41 -14.97
CA VAL A 70 0.93 -14.68 -14.73
C VAL A 70 1.27 -16.14 -15.03
N ASP A 71 0.47 -17.08 -14.56
CA ASP A 71 0.70 -18.50 -14.78
C ASP A 71 0.62 -18.89 -16.28
N ARG A 72 -0.24 -18.23 -17.06
CA ARG A 72 -0.43 -18.53 -18.49
C ARG A 72 0.53 -17.81 -19.42
N VAL A 73 0.80 -16.54 -19.13
CA VAL A 73 1.53 -15.61 -20.03
C VAL A 73 2.98 -15.41 -19.60
N GLY A 74 3.27 -15.65 -18.33
CA GLY A 74 4.57 -15.44 -17.69
C GLY A 74 4.70 -14.08 -17.01
N ALA A 75 5.29 -14.09 -15.82
CA ALA A 75 5.37 -12.93 -14.92
C ALA A 75 6.06 -11.71 -15.55
N ARG A 76 7.10 -11.93 -16.37
CA ARG A 76 7.84 -10.85 -17.04
C ARG A 76 6.96 -10.04 -17.99
N ARG A 77 6.16 -10.70 -18.85
CA ARG A 77 5.27 -10.03 -19.80
C ARG A 77 4.17 -9.27 -19.07
N VAL A 78 3.63 -9.87 -18.03
CA VAL A 78 2.59 -9.26 -17.19
C VAL A 78 3.12 -8.00 -16.50
N LEU A 79 4.33 -8.03 -15.94
CA LEU A 79 4.99 -6.85 -15.34
C LEU A 79 5.18 -5.73 -16.37
N PHE A 80 5.61 -6.06 -17.61
CA PHE A 80 5.79 -5.08 -18.68
C PHE A 80 4.45 -4.41 -19.06
N THR A 81 3.38 -5.20 -19.17
CA THR A 81 2.03 -4.67 -19.41
C THR A 81 1.58 -3.74 -18.28
N GLY A 82 1.84 -4.10 -17.02
CA GLY A 82 1.54 -3.24 -15.88
C GLY A 82 2.22 -1.88 -15.97
N GLN A 83 3.54 -1.86 -16.25
CA GLN A 83 4.27 -0.61 -16.43
C GLN A 83 3.71 0.24 -17.59
N ALA A 84 3.41 -0.39 -18.71
CA ALA A 84 2.81 0.32 -19.85
C ALA A 84 1.45 0.95 -19.50
N LEU A 85 0.58 0.18 -18.81
CA LEU A 85 -0.74 0.66 -18.40
C LEU A 85 -0.67 1.79 -17.38
N LEU A 86 0.28 1.78 -16.45
CA LEU A 86 0.50 2.91 -15.53
C LEU A 86 0.85 4.17 -16.34
N GLY A 87 1.80 4.09 -17.27
CA GLY A 87 2.16 5.22 -18.13
C GLY A 87 1.00 5.74 -18.96
N VAL A 88 0.24 4.84 -19.60
CA VAL A 88 -0.96 5.19 -20.38
C VAL A 88 -2.02 5.82 -19.48
N GLY A 89 -2.25 5.27 -18.27
CA GLY A 89 -3.18 5.85 -17.30
C GLY A 89 -2.83 7.30 -16.96
N ALA A 90 -1.55 7.59 -16.71
CA ALA A 90 -1.09 8.96 -16.45
C ALA A 90 -1.28 9.89 -17.66
N LEU A 91 -1.06 9.40 -18.89
CA LEU A 91 -1.34 10.18 -20.11
C LEU A 91 -2.83 10.49 -20.26
N VAL A 92 -3.71 9.52 -20.00
CA VAL A 92 -5.17 9.72 -20.00
C VAL A 92 -5.56 10.75 -18.96
N LEU A 93 -5.03 10.65 -17.73
CA LEU A 93 -5.27 11.63 -16.68
C LEU A 93 -4.78 13.03 -17.08
N ALA A 94 -3.58 13.14 -17.65
CA ALA A 94 -3.00 14.43 -18.06
C ALA A 94 -3.81 15.11 -19.18
N SER A 95 -4.40 14.34 -20.08
CA SER A 95 -5.22 14.83 -21.20
C SER A 95 -6.68 15.08 -20.83
N ALA A 96 -7.11 14.79 -19.58
CA ALA A 96 -8.50 14.79 -19.18
C ALA A 96 -9.16 16.17 -19.38
N PRO A 97 -10.24 16.27 -20.19
CA PRO A 97 -11.05 17.47 -20.33
C PRO A 97 -12.22 17.49 -19.35
N SER A 98 -12.51 16.36 -18.67
CA SER A 98 -13.67 16.20 -17.78
C SER A 98 -13.38 15.17 -16.69
N TYR A 99 -14.23 15.19 -15.64
CA TYR A 99 -14.17 14.20 -14.56
C TYR A 99 -14.31 12.75 -15.04
N ALA A 100 -15.17 12.49 -16.04
CA ALA A 100 -15.33 11.14 -16.59
C ALA A 100 -14.00 10.58 -17.15
N VAL A 101 -13.18 11.43 -17.79
CA VAL A 101 -11.87 11.00 -18.30
C VAL A 101 -10.87 10.79 -17.16
N LEU A 102 -10.95 11.54 -16.05
CA LEU A 102 -10.18 11.23 -14.83
C LEU A 102 -10.55 9.85 -14.28
N VAL A 103 -11.85 9.49 -14.26
CA VAL A 103 -12.31 8.15 -13.85
C VAL A 103 -11.73 7.06 -14.78
N ILE A 104 -11.75 7.28 -16.10
CA ILE A 104 -11.14 6.34 -17.07
C ILE A 104 -9.63 6.21 -16.82
N GLY A 105 -8.93 7.32 -16.62
CA GLY A 105 -7.50 7.29 -16.31
C GLY A 105 -7.17 6.54 -15.01
N SER A 106 -8.00 6.73 -13.96
CA SER A 106 -7.90 5.98 -12.70
C SER A 106 -8.12 4.48 -12.92
N PHE A 107 -9.12 4.11 -13.73
CA PHE A 107 -9.40 2.73 -14.10
C PHE A 107 -8.20 2.09 -14.83
N VAL A 108 -7.65 2.76 -15.84
CA VAL A 108 -6.49 2.26 -16.61
C VAL A 108 -5.25 2.12 -15.71
N ALA A 109 -4.99 3.10 -14.86
CA ALA A 109 -3.89 3.03 -13.90
C ALA A 109 -4.10 1.92 -12.87
N GLY A 110 -5.34 1.70 -12.40
CA GLY A 110 -5.72 0.58 -11.53
C GLY A 110 -5.47 -0.78 -12.18
N CYS A 111 -5.83 -0.95 -13.48
CA CYS A 111 -5.49 -2.15 -14.24
C CYS A 111 -3.97 -2.37 -14.31
N GLY A 112 -3.20 -1.30 -14.52
CA GLY A 112 -1.75 -1.35 -14.52
C GLY A 112 -1.19 -1.78 -13.16
N ASN A 113 -1.75 -1.26 -12.07
CA ASN A 113 -1.31 -1.57 -10.70
C ASN A 113 -1.59 -3.02 -10.28
N ALA A 114 -2.63 -3.62 -10.80
CA ALA A 114 -3.13 -4.94 -10.41
C ALA A 114 -2.11 -6.09 -10.52
N VAL A 115 -1.07 -5.94 -11.30
CA VAL A 115 -0.18 -7.04 -11.66
C VAL A 115 1.11 -7.09 -10.84
N PHE A 116 1.45 -6.03 -10.10
CA PHE A 116 2.80 -5.89 -9.52
C PHE A 116 3.10 -6.92 -8.43
N HIS A 117 2.16 -7.21 -7.53
CA HIS A 117 2.40 -8.21 -6.49
C HIS A 117 2.49 -9.63 -7.07
N PRO A 118 1.52 -10.15 -7.87
CA PRO A 118 1.62 -11.48 -8.43
C PRO A 118 2.84 -11.66 -9.34
N ALA A 119 3.09 -10.72 -10.25
CA ALA A 119 4.25 -10.81 -11.14
C ALA A 119 5.58 -10.61 -10.41
N GLY A 120 5.64 -9.62 -9.49
CA GLY A 120 6.85 -9.31 -8.74
C GLY A 120 7.28 -10.47 -7.84
N TYR A 121 6.37 -11.02 -7.04
CA TYR A 121 6.69 -12.17 -6.19
C TYR A 121 7.08 -13.41 -7.00
N THR A 122 6.42 -13.65 -8.15
CA THR A 122 6.80 -14.75 -9.04
C THR A 122 8.22 -14.57 -9.58
N LEU A 123 8.57 -13.36 -10.05
CA LEU A 123 9.91 -13.05 -10.55
C LEU A 123 10.98 -13.18 -9.47
N LEU A 124 10.70 -12.72 -8.25
CA LEU A 124 11.63 -12.86 -7.12
C LEU A 124 11.83 -14.33 -6.73
N ASN A 125 10.75 -15.11 -6.63
CA ASN A 125 10.81 -16.52 -6.26
C ASN A 125 11.59 -17.38 -7.26
N HIS A 126 11.52 -17.06 -8.55
CA HIS A 126 12.21 -17.81 -9.60
C HIS A 126 13.57 -17.25 -9.99
N GLY A 127 13.79 -15.94 -9.78
CA GLY A 127 14.99 -15.24 -10.22
C GLY A 127 16.05 -15.03 -9.14
N VAL A 128 15.70 -15.25 -7.86
CA VAL A 128 16.60 -15.01 -6.72
C VAL A 128 16.89 -16.32 -5.98
N SER A 129 18.12 -16.50 -5.54
CA SER A 129 18.51 -17.67 -4.74
C SER A 129 17.74 -17.70 -3.39
N LYS A 130 17.45 -18.91 -2.90
CA LYS A 130 16.67 -19.12 -1.66
C LYS A 130 17.27 -18.40 -0.45
N ASP A 131 18.59 -18.37 -0.34
CA ASP A 131 19.32 -17.76 0.78
C ASP A 131 19.16 -16.23 0.82
N ARG A 132 18.82 -15.60 -0.32
CA ARG A 132 18.64 -14.14 -0.44
C ARG A 132 17.20 -13.71 -0.66
N LEU A 133 16.27 -14.65 -0.71
CA LEU A 133 14.86 -14.35 -0.98
C LEU A 133 14.22 -13.45 0.09
N ALA A 134 14.60 -13.62 1.35
CA ALA A 134 14.14 -12.76 2.44
C ALA A 134 14.57 -11.29 2.24
N TYR A 135 15.79 -11.07 1.81
CA TYR A 135 16.30 -9.72 1.45
C TYR A 135 15.55 -9.15 0.26
N ALA A 136 15.25 -9.99 -0.74
CA ALA A 136 14.48 -9.58 -1.91
C ALA A 136 13.09 -9.05 -1.55
N PHE A 137 12.38 -9.75 -0.67
CA PHE A 137 11.07 -9.30 -0.17
C PHE A 137 11.17 -8.04 0.69
N SER A 138 12.23 -7.89 1.48
CA SER A 138 12.46 -6.67 2.26
C SER A 138 12.69 -5.47 1.36
N VAL A 139 13.53 -5.59 0.34
CA VAL A 139 13.78 -4.53 -0.66
C VAL A 139 12.51 -4.18 -1.41
N HIS A 140 11.72 -5.19 -1.79
CA HIS A 140 10.42 -5.01 -2.44
C HIS A 140 9.45 -4.18 -1.54
N GLY A 141 9.35 -4.50 -0.25
CA GLY A 141 8.52 -3.71 0.68
C GLY A 141 9.02 -2.28 0.89
N ILE A 142 10.34 -2.10 1.06
CA ILE A 142 10.94 -0.77 1.24
C ILE A 142 10.74 0.10 -0.01
N SER A 143 10.89 -0.47 -1.20
CA SER A 143 10.70 0.27 -2.45
C SER A 143 9.27 0.81 -2.59
N GLY A 144 8.26 0.07 -2.11
CA GLY A 144 6.88 0.55 -2.05
C GLY A 144 6.74 1.79 -1.16
N ASN A 145 7.32 1.77 0.05
CA ASN A 145 7.30 2.93 0.94
C ASN A 145 8.00 4.16 0.33
N ILE A 146 9.10 3.97 -0.39
CA ILE A 146 9.77 5.04 -1.11
C ILE A 146 8.86 5.60 -2.22
N GLY A 147 8.16 4.75 -2.96
CA GLY A 147 7.18 5.17 -3.96
C GLY A 147 6.10 6.06 -3.35
N TRP A 148 5.49 5.64 -2.24
CA TRP A 148 4.51 6.46 -1.51
C TRP A 148 5.07 7.77 -0.98
N ALA A 149 6.31 7.76 -0.47
CA ALA A 149 6.94 8.95 0.08
C ALA A 149 7.29 10.00 -0.98
N THR A 150 7.70 9.56 -2.17
CA THR A 150 8.19 10.47 -3.23
C THR A 150 7.06 11.06 -4.07
N ALA A 151 5.92 10.37 -4.20
CA ALA A 151 4.84 10.78 -5.09
C ALA A 151 4.29 12.19 -4.80
N PRO A 152 3.87 12.54 -3.56
CA PRO A 152 3.29 13.86 -3.30
C PRO A 152 4.29 15.01 -3.51
N ILE A 153 5.56 14.82 -3.12
CA ILE A 153 6.60 15.85 -3.29
C ILE A 153 6.86 16.10 -4.77
N PHE A 154 7.00 15.01 -5.57
CA PHE A 154 7.22 15.12 -7.01
C PHE A 154 6.03 15.81 -7.69
N LEU A 155 4.82 15.31 -7.45
CA LEU A 155 3.62 15.79 -8.12
C LEU A 155 3.29 17.23 -7.73
N ALA A 156 3.29 17.55 -6.44
CA ALA A 156 3.04 18.91 -5.96
C ALA A 156 4.14 19.86 -6.39
N GLY A 157 5.41 19.44 -6.35
CA GLY A 157 6.55 20.25 -6.79
C GLY A 157 6.43 20.65 -8.26
N VAL A 158 6.19 19.69 -9.16
CA VAL A 158 6.03 19.97 -10.59
C VAL A 158 4.75 20.78 -10.85
N ALA A 159 3.64 20.47 -10.16
CA ALA A 159 2.39 21.18 -10.34
C ALA A 159 2.50 22.65 -9.92
N THR A 160 3.23 22.95 -8.83
CA THR A 160 3.49 24.32 -8.35
C THR A 160 4.36 25.10 -9.33
N LEU A 161 5.37 24.47 -9.92
CA LEU A 161 6.30 25.12 -10.86
C LEU A 161 5.71 25.29 -12.27
N SER A 162 4.67 24.51 -12.61
CA SER A 162 4.11 24.51 -13.97
C SER A 162 2.59 24.29 -13.94
N SER A 163 2.13 23.04 -13.97
CA SER A 163 0.72 22.68 -13.88
C SER A 163 0.54 21.22 -13.48
N TRP A 164 -0.67 20.86 -13.02
CA TRP A 164 -1.03 19.48 -12.72
C TRP A 164 -0.95 18.57 -13.95
N ARG A 165 -1.21 19.10 -15.16
CA ARG A 165 -1.08 18.34 -16.41
C ARG A 165 0.39 17.99 -16.71
N VAL A 166 1.30 18.95 -16.52
CA VAL A 166 2.74 18.71 -16.68
C VAL A 166 3.25 17.75 -15.62
N ALA A 167 2.74 17.81 -14.38
CA ALA A 167 3.07 16.84 -13.34
C ALA A 167 2.70 15.40 -13.74
N LEU A 168 1.49 15.19 -14.28
CA LEU A 168 1.05 13.88 -14.78
C LEU A 168 1.81 13.42 -16.02
N LEU A 169 2.12 14.31 -16.95
CA LEU A 169 2.96 14.01 -18.11
C LEU A 169 4.37 13.60 -17.67
N SER A 170 4.96 14.33 -16.72
CA SER A 170 6.26 13.98 -16.15
C SER A 170 6.22 12.65 -15.41
N ALA A 171 5.15 12.40 -14.66
CA ALA A 171 4.93 11.13 -13.98
C ALA A 171 4.78 9.97 -14.96
N SER A 172 4.17 10.17 -16.12
CA SER A 172 4.01 9.13 -17.15
C SER A 172 5.36 8.64 -17.69
N ALA A 173 6.38 9.49 -17.71
CA ALA A 173 7.72 9.10 -18.15
C ALA A 173 8.36 8.06 -17.23
N ILE A 174 8.02 8.05 -15.92
CA ILE A 174 8.62 7.14 -14.93
C ILE A 174 8.38 5.67 -15.30
N PRO A 175 7.13 5.18 -15.47
CA PRO A 175 6.89 3.79 -15.84
C PRO A 175 7.35 3.46 -17.26
N PHE A 176 7.34 4.40 -18.23
CA PHE A 176 7.88 4.14 -19.56
C PHE A 176 9.40 4.01 -19.55
N LEU A 177 10.12 4.82 -18.76
CA LEU A 177 11.56 4.65 -18.55
C LEU A 177 11.87 3.33 -17.84
N MET A 178 11.06 2.97 -16.83
CA MET A 178 11.22 1.68 -16.17
C MET A 178 10.93 0.51 -17.11
N LEU A 179 9.92 0.63 -17.98
CA LEU A 179 9.62 -0.36 -19.02
C LEU A 179 10.79 -0.52 -19.99
N LEU A 180 11.42 0.57 -20.39
CA LEU A 180 12.62 0.56 -21.23
C LEU A 180 13.78 -0.18 -20.51
N VAL A 181 14.03 0.13 -19.23
CA VAL A 181 15.06 -0.55 -18.44
C VAL A 181 14.77 -2.06 -18.35
N LEU A 182 13.52 -2.44 -18.07
CA LEU A 182 13.09 -3.84 -18.03
C LEU A 182 13.27 -4.53 -19.39
N PHE A 183 12.92 -3.86 -20.48
CA PHE A 183 13.05 -4.41 -21.82
C PHE A 183 14.52 -4.64 -22.22
N LEU A 184 15.38 -3.66 -21.95
CA LEU A 184 16.81 -3.77 -22.21
C LEU A 184 17.49 -4.88 -21.38
N ASN A 185 16.96 -5.15 -20.18
CA ASN A 185 17.48 -6.18 -19.28
C ASN A 185 16.60 -7.44 -19.23
N ARG A 186 15.74 -7.65 -20.21
CA ARG A 186 14.75 -8.76 -20.21
C ARG A 186 15.36 -10.15 -20.07
N ALA A 187 16.61 -10.34 -20.47
CA ALA A 187 17.31 -11.62 -20.36
C ALA A 187 17.61 -12.01 -18.89
N VAL A 188 17.65 -11.04 -17.97
CA VAL A 188 17.91 -11.27 -16.54
C VAL A 188 16.66 -11.77 -15.81
N LEU A 189 15.46 -11.39 -16.30
CA LEU A 189 14.20 -11.76 -15.67
C LEU A 189 13.71 -13.12 -16.17
N PRO A 190 13.34 -14.05 -15.26
CA PRO A 190 12.73 -15.33 -15.64
C PRO A 190 11.49 -15.13 -16.52
N ASN A 191 11.30 -16.00 -17.50
CA ASN A 191 10.15 -15.93 -18.42
C ASN A 191 9.31 -17.22 -18.41
N GLU A 192 9.48 -18.07 -17.45
CA GLU A 192 8.75 -19.33 -17.41
C GLU A 192 7.29 -19.06 -17.02
N ALA A 193 6.36 -19.46 -17.88
CA ALA A 193 4.98 -19.64 -17.50
C ALA A 193 4.95 -20.85 -16.54
N THR A 194 4.62 -20.61 -15.30
CA THR A 194 4.54 -21.68 -14.32
C THR A 194 3.16 -22.32 -14.47
N VAL A 195 3.08 -23.41 -15.22
CA VAL A 195 1.90 -24.27 -15.14
C VAL A 195 1.86 -24.80 -13.70
N ALA A 196 1.09 -24.16 -12.85
CA ALA A 196 0.85 -24.66 -11.50
C ALA A 196 0.33 -26.09 -11.64
N LYS A 197 1.09 -27.07 -11.15
CA LYS A 197 0.56 -28.42 -10.95
C LYS A 197 -0.65 -28.27 -10.04
N PRO A 198 -1.83 -28.75 -10.44
CA PRO A 198 -2.97 -28.79 -9.54
C PRO A 198 -2.53 -29.55 -8.30
N GLY A 199 -2.42 -28.87 -7.18
CA GLY A 199 -2.05 -29.49 -5.90
C GLY A 199 -3.14 -30.49 -5.55
N ALA A 200 -2.81 -31.76 -5.65
CA ALA A 200 -3.58 -32.85 -5.08
C ALA A 200 -3.55 -32.70 -3.56
N GLU A 201 -4.59 -32.13 -2.98
CA GLU A 201 -4.89 -32.31 -1.56
C GLU A 201 -6.39 -32.25 -1.34
N GLY A 202 -6.95 -33.39 -0.90
CA GLY A 202 -8.34 -33.60 -0.56
C GLY A 202 -8.80 -32.93 0.72
N GLY A 203 -8.77 -31.61 0.71
CA GLY A 203 -9.35 -30.77 1.76
C GLY A 203 -10.21 -29.68 1.11
N SER A 204 -11.30 -29.23 1.77
CA SER A 204 -12.10 -28.11 1.30
C SER A 204 -11.19 -26.91 1.03
N ALA A 205 -11.08 -26.51 -0.24
CA ALA A 205 -10.24 -25.40 -0.68
C ALA A 205 -10.51 -24.08 0.10
N PHE A 206 -11.70 -23.97 0.70
CA PHE A 206 -12.19 -22.81 1.45
C PHE A 206 -12.37 -23.06 2.96
N GLY A 207 -11.91 -24.22 3.48
CA GLY A 207 -12.08 -24.56 4.90
C GLY A 207 -11.46 -23.53 5.86
N PHE A 208 -10.37 -22.87 5.45
CA PHE A 208 -9.69 -21.83 6.22
C PHE A 208 -10.55 -20.56 6.43
N LEU A 209 -11.54 -20.30 5.57
CA LEU A 209 -12.48 -19.16 5.75
C LEU A 209 -13.41 -19.31 6.95
N ARG A 210 -13.50 -20.53 7.53
CA ARG A 210 -14.24 -20.75 8.78
C ARG A 210 -13.45 -20.36 10.03
N LEU A 211 -12.16 -20.09 9.88
CA LEU A 211 -11.29 -19.73 10.99
C LEU A 211 -11.49 -18.26 11.39
N ARG A 212 -11.95 -18.02 12.63
CA ARG A 212 -12.12 -16.67 13.18
C ARG A 212 -10.83 -15.84 13.11
N ALA A 213 -9.67 -16.46 13.32
CA ALA A 213 -8.38 -15.80 13.27
C ALA A 213 -8.10 -15.18 11.90
N VAL A 214 -8.52 -15.82 10.78
CA VAL A 214 -8.36 -15.28 9.42
C VAL A 214 -9.15 -13.98 9.25
N TRP A 215 -10.41 -13.95 9.71
CA TRP A 215 -11.25 -12.75 9.64
C TRP A 215 -10.79 -11.64 10.58
N MET A 216 -10.21 -11.97 11.75
CA MET A 216 -9.58 -10.99 12.63
C MET A 216 -8.37 -10.34 11.93
N CYS A 217 -7.53 -11.13 11.26
CA CYS A 217 -6.41 -10.60 10.47
C CYS A 217 -6.89 -9.78 9.27
N PHE A 218 -7.91 -10.22 8.54
CA PHE A 218 -8.55 -9.42 7.48
C PHE A 218 -9.05 -8.08 8.02
N GLY A 219 -9.83 -8.10 9.12
CA GLY A 219 -10.35 -6.90 9.76
C GLY A 219 -9.25 -5.94 10.22
N PHE A 220 -8.14 -6.48 10.72
CA PHE A 220 -6.97 -5.68 11.07
C PHE A 220 -6.43 -4.92 9.85
N PHE A 221 -6.21 -5.62 8.72
CA PHE A 221 -5.74 -4.99 7.48
C PHE A 221 -6.75 -3.99 6.93
N PHE A 222 -8.03 -4.35 6.91
CA PHE A 222 -9.09 -3.46 6.47
C PHE A 222 -9.09 -2.15 7.26
N LEU A 223 -9.14 -2.22 8.59
CA LEU A 223 -9.20 -1.03 9.46
C LEU A 223 -7.93 -0.17 9.35
N THR A 224 -6.76 -0.80 9.38
CA THR A 224 -5.49 -0.06 9.22
C THR A 224 -5.35 0.58 7.85
N SER A 225 -5.89 -0.06 6.81
CA SER A 225 -5.83 0.47 5.45
C SER A 225 -6.87 1.55 5.19
N VAL A 226 -8.03 1.50 5.86
CA VAL A 226 -8.97 2.65 5.88
C VAL A 226 -8.29 3.88 6.47
N ALA A 227 -7.61 3.73 7.62
CA ALA A 227 -6.84 4.81 8.25
C ALA A 227 -5.72 5.33 7.34
N LEU A 228 -4.96 4.43 6.72
CA LEU A 228 -3.89 4.78 5.79
C LEU A 228 -4.42 5.50 4.56
N GLY A 229 -5.54 5.04 3.99
CA GLY A 229 -6.21 5.68 2.85
C GLY A 229 -6.62 7.12 3.15
N GLY A 230 -7.12 7.38 4.37
CA GLY A 230 -7.40 8.74 4.84
C GLY A 230 -6.15 9.62 4.93
N ILE A 231 -5.07 9.08 5.50
CA ILE A 231 -3.77 9.79 5.54
C ILE A 231 -3.26 10.07 4.13
N GLN A 232 -3.26 9.08 3.26
CA GLN A 232 -2.74 9.20 1.90
C GLN A 232 -3.53 10.18 1.04
N ALA A 233 -4.86 10.18 1.15
CA ALA A 233 -5.71 11.03 0.34
C ALA A 233 -5.83 12.45 0.88
N PHE A 234 -6.00 12.61 2.18
CA PHE A 234 -6.47 13.87 2.74
C PHE A 234 -5.62 14.46 3.88
N SER A 235 -4.57 13.78 4.39
CA SER A 235 -3.78 14.36 5.47
C SER A 235 -3.18 15.71 5.09
N SER A 236 -2.64 15.86 3.88
CA SER A 236 -2.06 17.14 3.44
C SER A 236 -3.12 18.24 3.36
N THR A 237 -4.28 17.97 2.75
CA THR A 237 -5.38 18.94 2.65
C THR A 237 -5.95 19.28 4.04
N SER A 238 -6.10 18.28 4.90
CA SER A 238 -6.57 18.48 6.29
C SER A 238 -5.60 19.34 7.10
N LEU A 239 -4.29 19.09 6.99
CA LEU A 239 -3.27 19.90 7.68
C LEU A 239 -3.25 21.35 7.20
N VAL A 240 -3.41 21.59 5.90
CA VAL A 240 -3.56 22.96 5.37
C VAL A 240 -4.78 23.66 6.00
N ALA A 241 -5.92 22.97 6.04
CA ALA A 241 -7.16 23.53 6.58
C ALA A 241 -7.09 23.77 8.11
N LEU A 242 -6.45 22.88 8.87
CA LEU A 242 -6.37 22.95 10.33
C LEU A 242 -5.30 23.93 10.84
N TYR A 243 -4.18 24.03 10.14
CA TYR A 243 -3.00 24.74 10.61
C TYR A 243 -2.62 25.96 9.78
N GLY A 244 -3.26 26.22 8.65
CA GLY A 244 -2.92 27.31 7.73
C GLY A 244 -1.51 27.19 7.11
N ILE A 245 -0.90 26.01 7.16
CA ILE A 245 0.42 25.75 6.56
C ILE A 245 0.33 25.61 5.05
N THR A 246 1.44 25.79 4.34
CA THR A 246 1.47 25.58 2.89
C THR A 246 1.26 24.12 2.53
N PHE A 247 0.71 23.84 1.34
CA PHE A 247 0.56 22.47 0.84
C PHE A 247 1.90 21.75 0.71
N ALA A 248 2.99 22.47 0.38
CA ALA A 248 4.33 21.93 0.33
C ALA A 248 4.79 21.40 1.71
N THR A 249 4.54 22.17 2.78
CA THR A 249 4.82 21.74 4.16
C THR A 249 3.99 20.53 4.54
N ALA A 250 2.72 20.50 4.18
CA ALA A 250 1.83 19.38 4.45
C ALA A 250 2.23 18.11 3.68
N ALA A 251 2.64 18.23 2.41
CA ALA A 251 3.21 17.14 1.63
C ALA A 251 4.52 16.61 2.23
N THR A 252 5.37 17.51 2.75
CA THR A 252 6.59 17.12 3.48
C THR A 252 6.24 16.35 4.76
N ALA A 253 5.20 16.76 5.49
CA ALA A 253 4.74 16.06 6.68
C ALA A 253 4.27 14.63 6.34
N TYR A 254 3.54 14.45 5.24
CA TYR A 254 3.16 13.12 4.74
C TYR A 254 4.39 12.28 4.36
N THR A 255 5.33 12.85 3.62
CA THR A 255 6.57 12.14 3.24
C THR A 255 7.36 11.72 4.48
N THR A 256 7.46 12.60 5.48
CA THR A 256 8.11 12.29 6.76
C THR A 256 7.38 11.15 7.47
N PHE A 257 6.05 11.12 7.45
CA PHE A 257 5.26 9.99 7.95
C PHE A 257 5.66 8.68 7.26
N MET A 258 5.75 8.65 5.94
CA MET A 258 6.08 7.44 5.17
C MET A 258 7.52 6.96 5.41
N LEU A 259 8.49 7.88 5.40
CA LEU A 259 9.90 7.54 5.65
C LEU A 259 10.13 7.09 7.10
N SER A 260 9.50 7.77 8.05
CA SER A 260 9.56 7.37 9.46
C SER A 260 8.88 6.02 9.68
N SER A 261 7.79 5.70 8.95
CA SER A 261 7.16 4.38 9.00
C SER A 261 8.12 3.28 8.51
N ALA A 262 8.87 3.53 7.43
CA ALA A 262 9.91 2.60 6.98
C ALA A 262 11.00 2.38 8.05
N GLY A 263 11.47 3.46 8.70
CA GLY A 263 12.39 3.38 9.84
C GLY A 263 11.78 2.63 11.02
N GLY A 264 10.51 2.87 11.30
CA GLY A 264 9.75 2.14 12.32
C GLY A 264 9.64 0.65 12.04
N MET A 265 9.45 0.25 10.77
CA MET A 265 9.44 -1.18 10.38
C MET A 265 10.78 -1.86 10.66
N ILE A 266 11.90 -1.18 10.42
CA ILE A 266 13.24 -1.72 10.74
C ILE A 266 13.37 -1.91 12.26
N ALA A 267 13.06 -0.87 13.06
CA ALA A 267 13.10 -0.95 14.52
C ALA A 267 12.13 -2.01 15.06
N GLY A 268 10.93 -2.09 14.49
CA GLY A 268 9.91 -3.08 14.80
C GLY A 268 10.35 -4.51 14.51
N GLY A 269 11.17 -4.74 13.48
CA GLY A 269 11.76 -6.03 13.17
C GLY A 269 12.66 -6.53 14.29
N PHE A 270 13.55 -5.68 14.82
CA PHE A 270 14.39 -6.01 15.96
C PHE A 270 13.57 -6.25 17.24
N LEU A 271 12.52 -5.45 17.44
CA LEU A 271 11.64 -5.62 18.58
C LEU A 271 10.83 -6.92 18.49
N ALA A 272 10.26 -7.22 17.33
CA ALA A 272 9.47 -8.41 17.09
C ALA A 272 10.28 -9.71 17.25
N ALA A 273 11.58 -9.70 16.86
CA ALA A 273 12.48 -10.84 17.06
C ALA A 273 12.72 -11.17 18.54
N ARG A 274 12.56 -10.20 19.44
CA ARG A 274 12.76 -10.35 20.89
C ARG A 274 11.44 -10.41 21.69
N ALA A 275 10.33 -9.99 21.08
CA ALA A 275 9.05 -9.89 21.75
C ALA A 275 8.36 -11.26 21.86
N HIS A 276 7.89 -11.61 23.06
CA HIS A 276 7.04 -12.78 23.28
C HIS A 276 5.54 -12.49 22.99
N ASN A 277 5.14 -11.21 23.03
CA ASN A 277 3.76 -10.76 22.88
C ASN A 277 3.64 -9.72 21.75
N HIS A 278 3.36 -10.18 20.54
CA HIS A 278 3.23 -9.31 19.36
C HIS A 278 2.00 -8.38 19.43
N ASP A 279 0.90 -8.85 20.02
CA ASP A 279 -0.32 -8.09 20.28
C ASP A 279 -0.05 -6.87 21.19
N ARG A 280 0.80 -7.00 22.23
CA ARG A 280 1.20 -5.87 23.07
C ARG A 280 2.00 -4.81 22.30
N THR A 281 2.93 -5.22 21.45
CA THR A 281 3.71 -4.29 20.62
C THR A 281 2.79 -3.48 19.70
N ILE A 282 1.84 -4.13 19.03
CA ILE A 282 0.86 -3.47 18.18
C ILE A 282 0.00 -2.51 18.98
N THR A 283 -0.50 -2.95 20.15
CA THR A 283 -1.37 -2.14 21.01
C THR A 283 -0.68 -0.85 21.44
N VAL A 284 0.54 -0.93 21.98
CA VAL A 284 1.28 0.24 22.46
C VAL A 284 1.59 1.20 21.29
N ALA A 285 2.07 0.67 20.17
CA ALA A 285 2.41 1.46 19.00
C ALA A 285 1.18 2.19 18.41
N PHE A 286 0.05 1.50 18.29
CA PHE A 286 -1.17 2.08 17.74
C PHE A 286 -1.86 3.05 18.69
N LEU A 287 -1.88 2.81 20.00
CA LEU A 287 -2.40 3.78 20.97
C LEU A 287 -1.57 5.06 20.97
N PHE A 288 -0.24 4.95 20.87
CA PHE A 288 0.62 6.10 20.77
C PHE A 288 0.37 6.88 19.47
N ALA A 289 0.27 6.20 18.32
CA ALA A 289 -0.05 6.83 17.05
C ALA A 289 -1.45 7.47 17.06
N ALA A 290 -2.44 6.81 17.65
CA ALA A 290 -3.80 7.33 17.79
C ALA A 290 -3.85 8.58 18.68
N ALA A 291 -3.14 8.59 19.81
CA ALA A 291 -3.04 9.76 20.68
C ALA A 291 -2.43 10.97 19.95
N LEU A 292 -1.36 10.77 19.19
CA LEU A 292 -0.74 11.84 18.39
C LEU A 292 -1.68 12.30 17.25
N ALA A 293 -2.44 11.41 16.63
CA ALA A 293 -3.43 11.79 15.64
C ALA A 293 -4.55 12.67 16.25
N LEU A 294 -5.02 12.33 17.46
CA LEU A 294 -5.97 13.18 18.19
C LEU A 294 -5.37 14.55 18.56
N VAL A 295 -4.10 14.60 18.92
CA VAL A 295 -3.38 15.89 19.16
C VAL A 295 -3.35 16.73 17.87
N LEU A 296 -3.11 16.12 16.70
CA LEU A 296 -3.19 16.84 15.42
C LEU A 296 -4.62 17.31 15.12
N SER A 297 -5.63 16.51 15.41
CA SER A 297 -7.03 16.88 15.17
C SER A 297 -7.50 18.07 16.00
N ALA A 298 -6.91 18.25 17.16
CA ALA A 298 -7.24 19.37 18.09
C ALA A 298 -6.59 20.69 17.69
N SER A 299 -5.71 20.72 16.69
CA SER A 299 -5.01 21.93 16.19
C SER A 299 -4.19 22.67 17.25
N VAL A 300 -3.70 21.97 18.29
CA VAL A 300 -2.93 22.55 19.40
C VAL A 300 -1.42 22.55 19.16
N VAL A 301 -0.96 21.89 18.11
CA VAL A 301 0.46 21.77 17.76
C VAL A 301 0.90 23.03 17.00
N PRO A 302 2.04 23.67 17.32
CA PRO A 302 2.60 24.70 16.46
C PRO A 302 2.86 24.18 15.05
N GLY A 303 2.53 24.98 14.01
CA GLY A 303 2.63 24.57 12.61
C GLY A 303 3.95 23.91 12.21
N PRO A 304 5.15 24.43 12.61
CA PRO A 304 6.45 23.81 12.31
C PRO A 304 6.62 22.41 12.91
N LEU A 305 5.95 22.08 14.01
CA LEU A 305 6.06 20.79 14.67
C LEU A 305 5.14 19.71 14.05
N VAL A 306 4.19 20.10 13.20
CA VAL A 306 3.28 19.16 12.53
C VAL A 306 4.05 18.07 11.76
N VAL A 307 5.16 18.46 11.13
CA VAL A 307 6.03 17.51 10.39
C VAL A 307 6.60 16.44 11.32
N LEU A 308 7.06 16.83 12.50
CA LEU A 308 7.62 15.92 13.50
C LEU A 308 6.54 14.98 14.07
N VAL A 309 5.36 15.54 14.38
CA VAL A 309 4.24 14.72 14.90
C VAL A 309 3.79 13.69 13.86
N MET A 310 3.67 14.09 12.58
CA MET A 310 3.38 13.15 11.49
C MET A 310 4.47 12.07 11.38
N GLY A 311 5.73 12.42 11.50
CA GLY A 311 6.84 11.48 11.54
C GLY A 311 6.73 10.49 12.71
N ALA A 312 6.37 10.96 13.91
CA ALA A 312 6.20 10.12 15.08
C ALA A 312 5.01 9.14 14.92
N ILE A 313 3.89 9.59 14.33
CA ILE A 313 2.75 8.71 13.97
C ILE A 313 3.21 7.64 12.99
N GLY A 314 3.94 8.02 11.95
CA GLY A 314 4.48 7.09 10.95
C GLY A 314 5.41 6.06 11.58
N PHE A 315 6.37 6.50 12.38
CA PHE A 315 7.31 5.61 13.06
C PHE A 315 6.59 4.59 13.95
N ALA A 316 5.65 5.04 14.77
CA ALA A 316 4.87 4.17 15.63
C ALA A 316 4.06 3.13 14.83
N THR A 317 3.39 3.58 13.76
CA THR A 317 2.64 2.68 12.88
C THR A 317 3.56 1.65 12.22
N GLY A 318 4.76 2.07 11.81
CA GLY A 318 5.78 1.19 11.21
C GLY A 318 6.27 0.12 12.19
N VAL A 319 6.52 0.46 13.45
CA VAL A 319 6.96 -0.49 14.50
C VAL A 319 6.00 -1.66 14.67
N ALA A 320 4.70 -1.45 14.46
CA ALA A 320 3.69 -2.51 14.55
C ALA A 320 3.77 -3.53 13.40
N GLY A 321 4.34 -3.15 12.24
CA GLY A 321 4.31 -3.95 11.01
C GLY A 321 4.84 -5.38 11.16
N PRO A 322 6.09 -5.60 11.59
CA PRO A 322 6.66 -6.95 11.73
C PRO A 322 5.89 -7.83 12.73
N SER A 323 5.43 -7.26 13.84
CA SER A 323 4.61 -8.00 14.82
C SER A 323 3.27 -8.43 14.23
N ARG A 324 2.64 -7.59 13.40
CA ARG A 324 1.44 -7.90 12.62
C ARG A 324 1.66 -9.11 11.70
N ASP A 325 2.73 -9.11 10.93
CA ASP A 325 3.00 -10.16 9.93
C ASP A 325 3.25 -11.52 10.62
N LEU A 326 3.90 -11.51 11.79
CA LEU A 326 4.06 -12.69 12.62
C LEU A 326 2.71 -13.21 13.18
N LEU A 327 1.79 -12.33 13.56
CA LEU A 327 0.43 -12.73 13.97
C LEU A 327 -0.32 -13.44 12.85
N ILE A 328 -0.25 -12.91 11.61
CA ILE A 328 -0.91 -13.50 10.44
C ILE A 328 -0.32 -14.88 10.12
N ARG A 329 1.01 -14.95 10.03
CA ARG A 329 1.71 -16.20 9.76
C ARG A 329 1.30 -17.30 10.73
N ALA A 330 1.10 -16.91 11.92
CA ALA A 330 0.75 -17.84 12.97
C ALA A 330 -0.76 -18.16 13.03
N ALA A 331 -1.63 -17.35 12.45
CA ALA A 331 -3.06 -17.65 12.29
C ALA A 331 -3.32 -18.60 11.10
N ALA A 332 -2.36 -18.75 10.18
CA ALA A 332 -2.50 -19.57 8.99
C ALA A 332 -2.24 -21.05 9.28
N PRO A 333 -3.14 -21.97 8.86
CA PRO A 333 -2.86 -23.40 8.86
C PRO A 333 -1.64 -23.75 7.99
N PRO A 334 -0.85 -24.78 8.35
CA PRO A 334 0.40 -25.12 7.64
C PRO A 334 0.25 -25.30 6.12
N ASN A 335 -0.89 -25.84 5.67
CA ASN A 335 -1.13 -26.16 4.26
C ASN A 335 -1.98 -25.11 3.53
N ALA A 336 -2.31 -23.96 4.15
CA ALA A 336 -3.15 -22.93 3.58
C ALA A 336 -2.53 -21.51 3.68
N THR A 337 -1.24 -21.41 3.99
CA THR A 337 -0.57 -20.14 4.26
C THR A 337 -0.76 -19.14 3.12
N GLY A 338 -0.52 -19.53 1.86
CA GLY A 338 -0.69 -18.64 0.70
C GLY A 338 -2.12 -18.15 0.51
N ARG A 339 -3.11 -19.03 0.68
CA ARG A 339 -4.54 -18.69 0.56
C ARG A 339 -5.01 -17.77 1.69
N VAL A 340 -4.54 -17.99 2.91
CA VAL A 340 -4.83 -17.12 4.06
C VAL A 340 -4.22 -15.74 3.84
N PHE A 341 -2.97 -15.66 3.40
CA PHE A 341 -2.34 -14.39 3.06
C PHE A 341 -3.13 -13.65 1.98
N GLY A 342 -3.58 -14.33 0.92
CA GLY A 342 -4.39 -13.73 -0.14
C GLY A 342 -5.66 -13.07 0.39
N VAL A 343 -6.44 -13.78 1.23
CA VAL A 343 -7.67 -13.22 1.84
C VAL A 343 -7.35 -12.11 2.82
N VAL A 344 -6.35 -12.26 3.67
CA VAL A 344 -5.98 -11.25 4.65
C VAL A 344 -5.50 -9.95 3.98
N TYR A 345 -4.68 -10.06 2.93
CA TYR A 345 -4.19 -8.90 2.20
C TYR A 345 -5.28 -8.22 1.34
N SER A 346 -6.35 -8.95 0.93
CA SER A 346 -7.49 -8.29 0.28
C SER A 346 -8.19 -7.27 1.20
N GLY A 347 -8.03 -7.42 2.52
CA GLY A 347 -8.44 -6.39 3.48
C GLY A 347 -7.73 -5.06 3.27
N LEU A 348 -6.45 -5.09 2.82
CA LEU A 348 -5.69 -3.87 2.48
C LEU A 348 -6.35 -3.13 1.30
N ASP A 349 -6.54 -3.82 0.17
CA ASP A 349 -7.12 -3.21 -1.03
C ASP A 349 -8.55 -2.71 -0.77
N THR A 350 -9.35 -3.50 -0.01
CA THR A 350 -10.71 -3.11 0.38
C THR A 350 -10.69 -1.86 1.27
N GLY A 351 -9.80 -1.78 2.27
CA GLY A 351 -9.66 -0.60 3.11
C GLY A 351 -9.22 0.64 2.35
N MET A 352 -8.25 0.48 1.42
CA MET A 352 -7.80 1.54 0.52
C MET A 352 -8.87 1.98 -0.48
N SER A 353 -9.83 1.13 -0.81
CA SER A 353 -10.98 1.49 -1.65
C SER A 353 -12.02 2.30 -0.88
N VAL A 354 -12.24 1.98 0.40
CA VAL A 354 -13.26 2.62 1.24
C VAL A 354 -12.76 3.93 1.86
N GLY A 355 -11.51 3.95 2.35
CA GLY A 355 -10.94 5.06 3.11
C GLY A 355 -11.04 6.41 2.40
N PRO A 356 -10.53 6.57 1.17
CA PRO A 356 -10.56 7.85 0.48
C PRO A 356 -11.98 8.41 0.26
N LEU A 357 -12.94 7.56 -0.08
CA LEU A 357 -14.34 8.00 -0.24
C LEU A 357 -14.95 8.44 1.10
N LEU A 358 -14.76 7.64 2.15
CA LEU A 358 -15.27 7.95 3.50
C LEU A 358 -14.74 9.30 4.00
N PHE A 359 -13.42 9.48 3.95
CA PHE A 359 -12.80 10.73 4.41
C PHE A 359 -13.10 11.91 3.49
N GLY A 360 -13.30 11.67 2.18
CA GLY A 360 -13.77 12.69 1.24
C GLY A 360 -15.14 13.26 1.64
N MET A 361 -16.10 12.39 1.98
CA MET A 361 -17.42 12.82 2.47
C MET A 361 -17.33 13.63 3.77
N LEU A 362 -16.44 13.25 4.69
CA LEU A 362 -16.22 13.99 5.93
C LEU A 362 -15.58 15.37 5.67
N MET A 363 -14.66 15.45 4.72
CA MET A 363 -14.04 16.71 4.27
C MET A 363 -15.06 17.65 3.60
N ASP A 364 -15.99 17.11 2.80
CA ASP A 364 -17.07 17.88 2.17
C ASP A 364 -18.05 18.45 3.22
N GLY A 365 -18.22 17.73 4.34
CA GLY A 365 -18.97 18.21 5.50
C GLY A 365 -18.30 19.36 6.28
N GLY A 366 -17.12 19.82 5.85
CA GLY A 366 -16.38 20.88 6.53
C GLY A 366 -15.64 20.42 7.78
N HIS A 367 -15.36 19.13 7.90
CA HIS A 367 -14.73 18.52 9.09
C HIS A 367 -13.30 18.03 8.81
N PRO A 368 -12.30 18.89 8.57
CA PRO A 368 -10.95 18.45 8.27
C PRO A 368 -10.29 17.67 9.42
N ALA A 369 -10.64 17.95 10.68
CA ALA A 369 -10.16 17.21 11.85
C ALA A 369 -10.57 15.72 11.81
N SER A 370 -11.67 15.39 11.13
CA SER A 370 -12.18 14.02 11.04
C SER A 370 -11.19 13.04 10.41
N VAL A 371 -10.27 13.52 9.56
CA VAL A 371 -9.20 12.67 8.98
C VAL A 371 -8.35 12.07 10.10
N PHE A 372 -7.86 12.88 11.05
CA PHE A 372 -7.02 12.42 12.15
C PHE A 372 -7.82 11.71 13.25
N ILE A 373 -9.06 12.15 13.51
CA ILE A 373 -9.98 11.44 14.42
C ILE A 373 -10.28 10.04 13.88
N GLY A 374 -10.56 9.91 12.57
CA GLY A 374 -10.80 8.63 11.93
C GLY A 374 -9.57 7.72 11.96
N VAL A 375 -8.36 8.28 11.72
CA VAL A 375 -7.11 7.53 11.87
C VAL A 375 -6.99 6.95 13.28
N ALA A 376 -7.21 7.76 14.32
CA ALA A 376 -7.17 7.32 15.70
C ALA A 376 -8.22 6.23 15.99
N LEU A 377 -9.46 6.42 15.50
CA LEU A 377 -10.54 5.44 15.66
C LEU A 377 -10.21 4.11 15.00
N PHE A 378 -9.85 4.11 13.71
CA PHE A 378 -9.59 2.88 12.97
C PHE A 378 -8.35 2.13 13.48
N GLN A 379 -7.29 2.83 13.89
CA GLN A 379 -6.13 2.21 14.54
C GLN A 379 -6.51 1.59 15.89
N THR A 380 -7.34 2.26 16.68
CA THR A 380 -7.81 1.72 17.97
C THR A 380 -8.69 0.49 17.78
N LEU A 381 -9.61 0.52 16.81
CA LEU A 381 -10.43 -0.65 16.44
C LEU A 381 -9.57 -1.82 15.93
N ALA A 382 -8.50 -1.52 15.19
CA ALA A 382 -7.57 -2.56 14.72
C ALA A 382 -6.86 -3.29 15.88
N ILE A 383 -6.63 -2.63 17.00
CA ILE A 383 -6.09 -3.28 18.21
C ILE A 383 -7.00 -4.43 18.68
N ALA A 384 -8.32 -4.20 18.70
CA ALA A 384 -9.27 -5.23 19.11
C ALA A 384 -9.21 -6.47 18.20
N THR A 385 -9.00 -6.28 16.89
CA THR A 385 -8.83 -7.39 15.95
C THR A 385 -7.50 -8.10 16.12
N ALA A 386 -6.40 -7.39 16.41
CA ALA A 386 -5.09 -7.98 16.69
C ALA A 386 -5.12 -8.83 17.97
N VAL A 387 -5.69 -8.32 19.06
CA VAL A 387 -5.86 -9.04 20.33
C VAL A 387 -6.78 -10.25 20.14
N GLY A 388 -7.87 -10.10 19.38
CA GLY A 388 -8.78 -11.20 19.05
C GLY A 388 -8.10 -12.33 18.29
N ALA A 389 -7.21 -12.00 17.35
CA ALA A 389 -6.38 -12.98 16.63
C ALA A 389 -5.40 -13.71 17.60
N GLY A 390 -4.77 -12.97 18.50
CA GLY A 390 -3.87 -13.51 19.52
C GLY A 390 -4.58 -14.47 20.51
N ASN A 391 -5.77 -14.11 20.98
CA ASN A 391 -6.56 -14.90 21.93
C ASN A 391 -7.12 -16.19 21.30
N SER A 392 -7.50 -16.14 20.03
CA SER A 392 -7.99 -17.33 19.31
C SER A 392 -6.96 -18.46 19.23
N ARG A 393 -5.69 -18.18 19.49
CA ARG A 393 -4.58 -19.13 19.54
C ARG A 393 -4.35 -19.72 20.93
N ARG A 394 -4.64 -18.93 21.98
CA ARG A 394 -4.45 -19.35 23.38
C ARG A 394 -5.60 -20.22 23.86
N ALA A 395 -6.73 -20.24 23.16
CA ALA A 395 -7.83 -21.15 23.48
C ALA A 395 -7.37 -22.59 23.20
N PRO A 396 -7.36 -23.51 24.21
CA PRO A 396 -7.06 -24.92 23.97
C PRO A 396 -8.04 -25.45 22.91
N LEU A 397 -7.55 -26.25 21.98
CA LEU A 397 -8.42 -27.13 21.17
C LEU A 397 -9.24 -27.94 22.17
N ALA A 398 -10.48 -27.50 22.45
CA ALA A 398 -11.42 -28.30 23.20
C ALA A 398 -11.53 -29.63 22.45
N HIS A 399 -11.00 -30.68 22.99
CA HIS A 399 -11.16 -32.03 22.52
C HIS A 399 -12.65 -32.25 22.26
N LYS A 400 -13.00 -32.38 21.01
CA LYS A 400 -14.25 -33.08 20.66
C LYS A 400 -14.01 -34.54 20.99
N ALA A 401 -14.45 -34.91 22.20
CA ALA A 401 -14.72 -36.28 22.55
C ALA A 401 -15.87 -36.82 21.69
#